data_7eb146c1afc674bc1e529155aa1ecaa6
#
_entry.id   7eb146c1afc674bc1e529155aa1ecaa6
#
_cell.length_a   1.000
_cell.length_b   1.000
_cell.length_c   1.000
_cell.angle_alpha   90.00
_cell.angle_beta   90.00
_cell.angle_gamma   90.00
#
_symmetry.space_group_name_H-M   'P 1'
#
loop_
_entity.id
_entity.type
_entity.pdbx_description
1 polymer ?
#
loop_
_entity_poly.entity_id
_entity_poly.type
_entity_poly.pdbx_seq_one_letter_code
_entity_poly.pdbx_strand_id
1 'polypeptide(L)'
;MGLARGQVRSVRAAPGKQLAWPSVLLTELLLGLGLLLVLLVIAAAMSANLGPPANVAAADNPAPIPWFTASVAELNLRYDPIVGGIIIPSLWVLGLLLVPLTASNPVSPGSWFGGRSLGFTFAGAAFFGVVWVLYVAFDPDGRLFHEINSALELTKLSGGESPGWWPTGILFFGFLDLSDLSALVWTGLLPLLVWVALTGAALLVARLAMGADRREMTVFLFTGVWVSIVLLTFVYGAMRGPDLALYAPWDVPAPIPAVFGAG
;
A
#
# COMPACT_ATOMS: atom_id res chain seq x y z
N MET A 1 20.89 40.70 49.70
CA MET A 1 20.35 40.36 48.36
C MET A 1 21.04 39.11 47.89
N GLY A 2 20.46 37.95 48.10
CA GLY A 2 20.98 36.65 47.68
C GLY A 2 20.26 36.19 46.43
N LEU A 3 20.94 36.20 45.30
CA LEU A 3 20.42 35.63 44.06
C LEU A 3 20.36 34.14 44.22
N ALA A 4 19.13 33.59 44.26
CA ALA A 4 18.88 32.16 44.24
C ALA A 4 19.43 31.58 42.92
N ARG A 5 20.55 30.87 42.98
CA ARG A 5 21.03 30.04 41.89
C ARG A 5 19.97 28.93 41.66
N GLY A 6 19.16 29.07 40.62
CA GLY A 6 18.28 28.03 40.15
C GLY A 6 19.11 26.82 39.75
N GLN A 7 19.19 25.84 40.63
CA GLN A 7 19.69 24.52 40.26
C GLN A 7 18.64 23.92 39.30
N VAL A 8 18.97 23.87 38.04
CA VAL A 8 18.27 23.04 37.07
C VAL A 8 18.45 21.60 37.56
N ARG A 9 17.43 21.07 38.24
CA ARG A 9 17.38 19.68 38.64
C ARG A 9 17.38 18.85 37.37
N SER A 10 18.52 18.25 37.02
CA SER A 10 18.56 17.26 35.96
C SER A 10 17.65 16.11 36.35
N VAL A 11 16.50 16.02 35.72
CA VAL A 11 15.59 14.90 35.89
C VAL A 11 16.29 13.68 35.26
N ARG A 12 16.96 12.87 36.07
CA ARG A 12 17.50 11.60 35.61
C ARG A 12 16.31 10.72 35.22
N ALA A 13 16.22 10.37 33.96
CA ALA A 13 15.26 9.37 33.49
C ALA A 13 15.50 8.06 34.23
N ALA A 14 14.43 7.39 34.63
CA ALA A 14 14.51 6.05 35.19
C ALA A 14 15.19 5.09 34.18
N PRO A 15 15.92 4.05 34.63
CA PRO A 15 16.55 3.09 33.71
C PRO A 15 15.54 2.58 32.69
N GLY A 16 15.84 2.71 31.40
CA GLY A 16 14.96 2.31 30.29
C GLY A 16 13.94 3.37 29.84
N LYS A 17 13.89 4.55 30.44
CA LYS A 17 13.05 5.68 30.00
C LYS A 17 13.92 6.81 29.46
N GLN A 18 13.67 7.23 28.24
CA GLN A 18 14.27 8.44 27.68
C GLN A 18 13.34 9.64 27.89
N LEU A 19 13.91 10.79 28.22
CA LEU A 19 13.13 12.02 28.29
C LEU A 19 12.72 12.42 26.87
N ALA A 20 11.40 12.58 26.65
CA ALA A 20 10.89 13.01 25.35
C ALA A 20 11.48 14.39 24.95
N TRP A 21 11.66 15.29 25.92
CA TRP A 21 12.29 16.58 25.73
C TRP A 21 13.59 16.68 26.56
N PRO A 22 14.72 17.16 25.98
CA PRO A 22 14.92 17.54 24.59
C PRO A 22 15.40 16.40 23.68
N SER A 23 15.80 15.25 24.24
CA SER A 23 16.62 14.25 23.51
C SER A 23 15.90 13.58 22.35
N VAL A 24 14.67 13.05 22.55
CA VAL A 24 13.92 12.37 21.47
C VAL A 24 13.55 13.38 20.40
N LEU A 25 13.02 14.54 20.80
CA LEU A 25 12.55 15.57 19.87
C LEU A 25 13.68 16.16 19.03
N LEU A 26 14.87 16.36 19.62
CA LEU A 26 16.05 16.79 18.87
C LEU A 26 16.53 15.71 17.87
N THR A 27 16.47 14.44 18.25
CA THR A 27 16.83 13.36 17.36
C THR A 27 15.89 13.27 16.18
N GLU A 28 14.59 13.36 16.42
CA GLU A 28 13.57 13.37 15.36
C GLU A 28 13.71 14.59 14.44
N LEU A 29 13.96 15.77 15.01
CA LEU A 29 14.20 16.99 14.24
C LEU A 29 15.46 16.86 13.35
N LEU A 30 16.56 16.34 13.90
CA LEU A 30 17.80 16.15 13.15
C LEU A 30 17.62 15.12 12.04
N LEU A 31 16.91 14.02 12.31
CA LEU A 31 16.54 13.03 11.30
C LEU A 31 15.69 13.63 10.20
N GLY A 32 14.67 14.40 10.55
CA GLY A 32 13.81 15.09 9.59
C GLY A 32 14.57 16.10 8.74
N LEU A 33 15.42 16.92 9.33
CA LEU A 33 16.28 17.87 8.62
C LEU A 33 17.30 17.14 7.73
N GLY A 34 17.87 16.04 8.21
CA GLY A 34 18.80 15.22 7.42
C GLY A 34 18.12 14.61 6.20
N LEU A 35 16.92 14.06 6.37
CA LEU A 35 16.11 13.55 5.26
C LEU A 35 15.77 14.66 4.26
N LEU A 36 15.32 15.82 4.76
CA LEU A 36 15.00 16.96 3.91
C LEU A 36 16.23 17.42 3.11
N LEU A 37 17.40 17.47 3.74
CA LEU A 37 18.65 17.81 3.06
C LEU A 37 18.99 16.81 1.96
N VAL A 38 18.87 15.51 2.24
CA VAL A 38 19.08 14.46 1.23
C VAL A 38 18.13 14.62 0.06
N LEU A 39 16.83 14.85 0.31
CA LEU A 39 15.84 15.09 -0.73
C LEU A 39 16.14 16.34 -1.56
N LEU A 40 16.58 17.42 -0.93
CA LEU A 40 17.00 18.65 -1.62
C LEU A 40 18.23 18.43 -2.51
N VAL A 41 19.22 17.67 -2.03
CA VAL A 41 20.39 17.32 -2.83
C VAL A 41 20.01 16.47 -4.02
N ILE A 42 19.14 15.45 -3.83
CA ILE A 42 18.62 14.63 -4.93
C ILE A 42 17.86 15.50 -5.93
N ALA A 43 16.97 16.35 -5.46
CA ALA A 43 16.17 17.24 -6.31
C ALA A 43 17.04 18.25 -7.09
N ALA A 44 18.16 18.70 -6.50
CA ALA A 44 19.09 19.58 -7.18
C ALA A 44 19.99 18.85 -8.19
N ALA A 45 20.30 17.57 -7.92
CA ALA A 45 21.16 16.75 -8.78
C ALA A 45 20.40 16.07 -9.93
N MET A 46 19.11 15.85 -9.77
CA MET A 46 18.25 15.22 -10.79
C MET A 46 17.41 16.28 -11.48
N SER A 47 17.63 16.46 -12.79
CA SER A 47 16.75 17.29 -13.59
C SER A 47 15.37 16.63 -13.68
N ALA A 48 14.31 17.34 -13.32
CA ALA A 48 12.96 16.93 -13.63
C ALA A 48 12.82 16.94 -15.17
N ASN A 49 12.58 15.78 -15.77
CA ASN A 49 12.22 15.71 -17.18
C ASN A 49 10.85 16.39 -17.34
N LEU A 50 10.89 17.63 -17.83
CA LEU A 50 9.68 18.29 -18.27
C LEU A 50 9.25 17.56 -19.54
N GLY A 51 8.09 16.93 -19.51
CA GLY A 51 7.47 16.37 -20.71
C GLY A 51 7.07 17.47 -21.72
N PRO A 52 6.59 17.09 -22.90
CA PRO A 52 6.01 18.03 -23.85
C PRO A 52 4.83 18.80 -23.21
N PRO A 53 4.43 19.95 -23.74
CA PRO A 53 3.30 20.71 -23.24
C PRO A 53 2.07 19.81 -23.08
N ALA A 54 1.36 19.93 -21.95
CA ALA A 54 0.20 19.10 -21.66
C ALA A 54 -0.84 19.24 -22.79
N ASN A 55 -1.25 18.12 -23.34
CA ASN A 55 -2.28 18.06 -24.34
C ASN A 55 -3.51 17.39 -23.76
N VAL A 56 -4.58 18.16 -23.60
CA VAL A 56 -5.85 17.71 -23.02
C VAL A 56 -6.54 16.63 -23.88
N ALA A 57 -6.21 16.57 -25.17
CA ALA A 57 -6.85 15.65 -26.11
C ALA A 57 -6.11 14.30 -26.26
N ALA A 58 -4.95 14.15 -25.63
CA ALA A 58 -4.16 12.94 -25.78
C ALA A 58 -3.40 12.63 -24.46
N ALA A 59 -3.68 11.47 -23.90
CA ALA A 59 -2.94 10.94 -22.76
C ALA A 59 -1.86 9.97 -23.26
N ASP A 60 -0.68 10.02 -22.63
CA ASP A 60 0.36 9.02 -22.87
C ASP A 60 -0.16 7.62 -22.47
N ASN A 61 0.29 6.60 -23.16
CA ASN A 61 -0.07 5.23 -22.87
C ASN A 61 1.20 4.41 -22.50
N PRO A 62 1.38 3.99 -21.26
CA PRO A 62 0.53 4.29 -20.11
C PRO A 62 0.66 5.74 -19.63
N ALA A 63 -0.39 6.28 -19.03
CA ALA A 63 -0.34 7.59 -18.41
C ALA A 63 0.67 7.61 -17.26
N PRO A 64 1.58 8.61 -17.19
CA PRO A 64 2.54 8.69 -16.11
C PRO A 64 1.82 8.93 -14.77
N ILE A 65 2.03 8.03 -13.84
CA ILE A 65 1.44 8.10 -12.49
C ILE A 65 2.55 8.38 -11.48
N PRO A 66 2.32 9.25 -10.48
CA PRO A 66 3.27 9.44 -9.40
C PRO A 66 3.58 8.11 -8.69
N TRP A 67 4.84 7.86 -8.38
CA TRP A 67 5.30 6.60 -7.80
C TRP A 67 4.55 6.19 -6.52
N PHE A 68 4.10 7.17 -5.71
CA PHE A 68 3.38 6.91 -4.46
C PHE A 68 1.92 6.46 -4.67
N THR A 69 1.37 6.61 -5.88
CA THR A 69 0.04 6.12 -6.24
C THR A 69 0.11 4.87 -7.13
N ALA A 70 1.30 4.47 -7.56
CA ALA A 70 1.49 3.36 -8.48
C ALA A 70 0.97 2.02 -7.93
N SER A 71 1.12 1.75 -6.62
CA SER A 71 0.54 0.57 -5.98
C SER A 71 -0.99 0.56 -6.04
N VAL A 72 -1.62 1.71 -5.87
CA VAL A 72 -3.08 1.86 -5.97
C VAL A 72 -3.55 1.68 -7.41
N ALA A 73 -2.79 2.21 -8.37
CA ALA A 73 -3.09 2.01 -9.78
C ALA A 73 -3.02 0.52 -10.18
N GLU A 74 -2.01 -0.22 -9.71
CA GLU A 74 -1.92 -1.67 -9.94
C GLU A 74 -3.08 -2.44 -9.28
N LEU A 75 -3.54 -2.00 -8.09
CA LEU A 75 -4.73 -2.56 -7.47
C LEU A 75 -6.00 -2.31 -8.30
N ASN A 76 -6.15 -1.10 -8.87
CA ASN A 76 -7.31 -0.74 -9.68
C ASN A 76 -7.37 -1.50 -11.02
N LEU A 77 -6.25 -2.03 -11.50
CA LEU A 77 -6.25 -2.94 -12.65
C LEU A 77 -6.85 -4.31 -12.31
N ARG A 78 -6.70 -4.74 -11.05
CA ARG A 78 -7.04 -6.10 -10.59
C ARG A 78 -8.39 -6.19 -9.91
N TYR A 79 -8.83 -5.11 -9.30
CA TYR A 79 -10.03 -5.05 -8.48
C TYR A 79 -10.95 -3.92 -8.95
N ASP A 80 -12.20 -4.01 -8.58
CA ASP A 80 -13.13 -2.89 -8.70
C ASP A 80 -12.49 -1.61 -8.11
N PRO A 81 -12.62 -0.44 -8.76
CA PRO A 81 -11.98 0.81 -8.32
C PRO A 81 -12.32 1.23 -6.88
N ILE A 82 -13.52 0.89 -6.39
CA ILE A 82 -13.88 1.17 -4.99
C ILE A 82 -13.02 0.31 -4.05
N VAL A 83 -12.81 -0.95 -4.37
CA VAL A 83 -12.02 -1.87 -3.55
C VAL A 83 -10.53 -1.57 -3.68
N GLY A 84 -10.02 -1.48 -4.90
CA GLY A 84 -8.60 -1.23 -5.19
C GLY A 84 -8.14 0.17 -4.83
N GLY A 85 -8.97 1.18 -5.09
CA GLY A 85 -8.62 2.60 -4.89
C GLY A 85 -8.96 3.17 -3.52
N ILE A 86 -9.94 2.59 -2.81
CA ILE A 86 -10.41 3.16 -1.54
C ILE A 86 -10.30 2.15 -0.40
N ILE A 87 -10.94 0.97 -0.51
CA ILE A 87 -11.06 0.04 0.62
C ILE A 87 -9.68 -0.50 1.02
N ILE A 88 -8.91 -1.07 0.09
CA ILE A 88 -7.60 -1.66 0.39
C ILE A 88 -6.62 -0.61 0.93
N PRO A 89 -6.42 0.56 0.28
CA PRO A 89 -5.56 1.61 0.82
C PRO A 89 -6.00 2.10 2.20
N SER A 90 -7.31 2.23 2.43
CA SER A 90 -7.85 2.63 3.75
C SER A 90 -7.57 1.57 4.82
N LEU A 91 -7.69 0.28 4.50
CA LEU A 91 -7.33 -0.81 5.39
C LEU A 91 -5.83 -0.81 5.71
N TRP A 92 -4.96 -0.48 4.74
CA TRP A 92 -3.53 -0.34 4.99
C TRP A 92 -3.25 0.80 5.97
N VAL A 93 -3.82 1.98 5.74
CA VAL A 93 -3.65 3.14 6.63
C VAL A 93 -4.18 2.82 8.02
N LEU A 94 -5.38 2.25 8.11
CA LEU A 94 -5.99 1.85 9.39
C LEU A 94 -5.13 0.80 10.11
N GLY A 95 -4.62 -0.19 9.39
CA GLY A 95 -3.72 -1.20 9.91
C GLY A 95 -2.44 -0.59 10.51
N LEU A 96 -1.83 0.36 9.80
CA LEU A 96 -0.65 1.08 10.30
C LEU A 96 -0.95 1.90 11.55
N LEU A 97 -2.11 2.57 11.62
CA LEU A 97 -2.54 3.34 12.79
C LEU A 97 -2.83 2.46 14.01
N LEU A 98 -3.25 1.21 13.80
CA LEU A 98 -3.54 0.26 14.88
C LEU A 98 -2.28 -0.44 15.43
N VAL A 99 -1.15 -0.40 14.72
CA VAL A 99 0.11 -1.03 15.16
C VAL A 99 0.52 -0.63 16.58
N PRO A 100 0.55 0.66 16.96
CA PRO A 100 0.93 1.06 18.33
C PRO A 100 -0.01 0.51 19.41
N LEU A 101 -1.26 0.23 19.07
CA LEU A 101 -2.27 -0.27 20.01
C LEU A 101 -2.19 -1.78 20.21
N THR A 102 -1.67 -2.51 19.23
CA THR A 102 -1.61 -3.99 19.22
C THR A 102 -0.24 -4.53 19.59
N ALA A 103 0.81 -3.79 19.30
CA ALA A 103 2.20 -4.20 19.49
C ALA A 103 2.77 -3.68 20.82
N SER A 104 2.32 -4.21 21.95
CA SER A 104 3.02 -3.99 23.21
C SER A 104 4.39 -4.66 23.17
N ASN A 105 5.46 -3.92 23.43
CA ASN A 105 6.81 -4.45 23.50
C ASN A 105 7.26 -4.56 24.96
N PRO A 106 7.20 -5.77 25.58
CA PRO A 106 7.60 -5.96 26.97
C PRO A 106 9.13 -5.98 27.14
N VAL A 107 9.91 -6.17 26.08
CA VAL A 107 11.35 -6.45 26.17
C VAL A 107 12.17 -5.16 26.14
N SER A 108 11.86 -4.23 25.26
CA SER A 108 12.58 -2.94 25.16
C SER A 108 11.79 -1.94 24.33
N PRO A 109 11.52 -0.72 24.81
CA PRO A 109 10.97 0.34 23.99
C PRO A 109 11.93 0.65 22.84
N GLY A 110 11.43 0.68 21.61
CA GLY A 110 12.20 1.02 20.42
C GLY A 110 12.85 -0.15 19.67
N SER A 111 12.82 -1.39 20.17
CA SER A 111 13.29 -2.56 19.40
C SER A 111 12.13 -3.22 18.65
N TRP A 112 11.96 -2.88 17.37
CA TRP A 112 10.95 -3.51 16.52
C TRP A 112 11.31 -4.95 16.15
N PHE A 113 12.55 -5.18 15.79
CA PHE A 113 13.07 -6.44 15.25
C PHE A 113 13.79 -7.32 16.28
N GLY A 114 13.47 -7.20 17.58
CA GLY A 114 14.14 -7.99 18.63
C GLY A 114 13.64 -9.43 18.72
N GLY A 115 14.54 -10.39 18.91
CA GLY A 115 14.21 -11.79 19.18
C GLY A 115 13.46 -12.49 18.03
N ARG A 116 12.38 -13.22 18.37
CA ARG A 116 11.57 -13.97 17.38
C ARG A 116 10.86 -13.09 16.36
N SER A 117 10.63 -11.80 16.64
CA SER A 117 9.96 -10.88 15.72
C SER A 117 10.68 -10.72 14.39
N LEU A 118 12.01 -10.86 14.35
CA LEU A 118 12.78 -10.85 13.11
C LEU A 118 12.38 -12.01 12.18
N GLY A 119 12.17 -13.21 12.73
CA GLY A 119 11.68 -14.35 11.95
C GLY A 119 10.30 -14.10 11.34
N PHE A 120 9.39 -13.46 12.08
CA PHE A 120 8.06 -13.10 11.58
C PHE A 120 8.10 -11.96 10.57
N THR A 121 9.08 -11.05 10.63
CA THR A 121 9.35 -10.07 9.58
C THR A 121 9.68 -10.76 8.26
N PHE A 122 10.65 -11.69 8.29
CA PHE A 122 11.01 -12.45 7.06
C PHE A 122 9.87 -13.35 6.58
N ALA A 123 9.14 -13.99 7.49
CA ALA A 123 7.98 -14.81 7.12
C ALA A 123 6.88 -13.97 6.46
N GLY A 124 6.59 -12.77 6.98
CA GLY A 124 5.65 -11.83 6.38
C GLY A 124 6.11 -11.36 5.00
N ALA A 125 7.37 -10.95 4.89
CA ALA A 125 7.94 -10.54 3.61
C ALA A 125 7.89 -11.66 2.56
N ALA A 126 8.26 -12.89 2.95
CA ALA A 126 8.23 -14.05 2.06
C ALA A 126 6.81 -14.41 1.64
N PHE A 127 5.88 -14.49 2.61
CA PHE A 127 4.50 -14.84 2.31
C PHE A 127 3.85 -13.84 1.34
N PHE A 128 3.84 -12.55 1.68
CA PHE A 128 3.22 -11.55 0.83
C PHE A 128 3.97 -11.36 -0.49
N GLY A 129 5.31 -11.41 -0.47
CA GLY A 129 6.13 -11.35 -1.67
C GLY A 129 5.83 -12.49 -2.63
N VAL A 130 5.84 -13.74 -2.14
CA VAL A 130 5.54 -14.92 -2.98
C VAL A 130 4.11 -14.88 -3.49
N VAL A 131 3.13 -14.57 -2.64
CA VAL A 131 1.71 -14.55 -3.06
C VAL A 131 1.50 -13.47 -4.12
N TRP A 132 2.06 -12.27 -3.95
CA TRP A 132 1.95 -11.23 -4.98
C TRP A 132 2.68 -11.57 -6.28
N VAL A 133 3.89 -12.11 -6.20
CA VAL A 133 4.65 -12.53 -7.40
C VAL A 133 3.87 -13.60 -8.16
N LEU A 134 3.35 -14.61 -7.46
CA LEU A 134 2.53 -15.64 -8.09
C LEU A 134 1.26 -15.04 -8.69
N TYR A 135 0.56 -14.16 -7.96
CA TYR A 135 -0.65 -13.54 -8.46
C TYR A 135 -0.38 -12.72 -9.73
N VAL A 136 0.65 -11.88 -9.73
CA VAL A 136 1.06 -11.11 -10.92
C VAL A 136 1.45 -12.01 -12.09
N ALA A 137 2.14 -13.13 -11.80
CA ALA A 137 2.57 -14.08 -12.84
C ALA A 137 1.39 -14.87 -13.45
N PHE A 138 0.39 -15.24 -12.64
CA PHE A 138 -0.81 -15.94 -13.12
C PHE A 138 -1.85 -15.02 -13.76
N ASP A 139 -1.86 -13.76 -13.37
CA ASP A 139 -2.77 -12.73 -13.87
C ASP A 139 -2.00 -11.49 -14.32
N PRO A 140 -1.22 -11.60 -15.41
CA PRO A 140 -0.39 -10.50 -15.89
C PRO A 140 -1.21 -9.27 -16.29
N ASP A 141 -2.41 -9.47 -16.83
CA ASP A 141 -3.27 -8.38 -17.30
C ASP A 141 -4.15 -7.78 -16.18
N GLY A 142 -4.19 -8.43 -15.02
CA GLY A 142 -5.01 -7.99 -13.90
C GLY A 142 -6.51 -8.23 -14.09
N ARG A 143 -6.89 -9.17 -14.97
CA ARG A 143 -8.30 -9.39 -15.39
C ARG A 143 -8.93 -10.66 -14.87
N LEU A 144 -8.20 -11.45 -14.09
CA LEU A 144 -8.65 -12.79 -13.65
C LEU A 144 -10.09 -12.79 -13.10
N PHE A 145 -10.40 -11.89 -12.19
CA PHE A 145 -11.73 -11.84 -11.59
C PHE A 145 -12.79 -11.27 -12.53
N HIS A 146 -12.43 -10.39 -13.46
CA HIS A 146 -13.31 -9.91 -14.52
C HIS A 146 -13.64 -11.03 -15.51
N GLU A 147 -12.66 -11.84 -15.87
CA GLU A 147 -12.83 -12.99 -16.77
C GLU A 147 -13.64 -14.09 -16.11
N ILE A 148 -13.41 -14.41 -14.84
CA ILE A 148 -14.22 -15.35 -14.06
C ILE A 148 -15.67 -14.87 -14.00
N ASN A 149 -15.89 -13.60 -13.68
CA ASN A 149 -17.22 -13.00 -13.65
C ASN A 149 -17.92 -13.13 -15.00
N SER A 150 -17.22 -12.82 -16.08
CA SER A 150 -17.72 -12.90 -17.44
C SER A 150 -18.02 -14.36 -17.87
N ALA A 151 -17.08 -15.28 -17.62
CA ALA A 151 -17.21 -16.68 -18.00
C ALA A 151 -18.34 -17.42 -17.27
N LEU A 152 -18.55 -17.10 -16.00
CA LEU A 152 -19.60 -17.70 -15.17
C LEU A 152 -20.92 -16.92 -15.17
N GLU A 153 -20.97 -15.81 -15.91
CA GLU A 153 -22.15 -14.92 -15.94
C GLU A 153 -22.66 -14.54 -14.54
N LEU A 154 -21.72 -14.36 -13.58
CA LEU A 154 -22.06 -14.14 -12.17
C LEU A 154 -22.89 -12.87 -11.95
N THR A 155 -22.68 -11.87 -12.79
CA THR A 155 -23.51 -10.65 -12.84
C THR A 155 -24.97 -10.95 -13.09
N LYS A 156 -25.27 -11.93 -13.94
CA LYS A 156 -26.66 -12.36 -14.21
C LYS A 156 -27.27 -13.11 -13.03
N LEU A 157 -26.45 -13.85 -12.25
CA LEU A 157 -26.91 -14.55 -11.05
C LEU A 157 -27.32 -13.59 -9.94
N SER A 158 -26.71 -12.42 -9.87
CA SER A 158 -27.06 -11.38 -8.90
C SER A 158 -28.21 -10.46 -9.35
N GLY A 159 -28.87 -10.76 -10.47
CA GLY A 159 -30.01 -10.01 -10.97
C GLY A 159 -29.68 -8.93 -12.00
N GLY A 160 -28.44 -8.73 -12.35
CA GLY A 160 -27.97 -7.86 -13.45
C GLY A 160 -28.22 -6.37 -13.29
N GLU A 161 -29.21 -5.95 -12.52
CA GLU A 161 -29.55 -4.56 -12.25
C GLU A 161 -29.46 -4.26 -10.76
N SER A 162 -28.95 -3.09 -10.44
CA SER A 162 -28.95 -2.62 -9.05
C SER A 162 -30.39 -2.54 -8.54
N PRO A 163 -30.70 -3.02 -7.34
CA PRO A 163 -32.01 -2.88 -6.75
C PRO A 163 -32.48 -1.42 -6.82
N GLY A 164 -33.74 -1.16 -7.16
CA GLY A 164 -34.26 0.20 -7.30
C GLY A 164 -34.17 1.09 -6.04
N TRP A 165 -33.92 0.51 -4.89
CA TRP A 165 -33.62 1.23 -3.63
C TRP A 165 -32.14 1.51 -3.44
N TRP A 166 -31.27 0.92 -4.28
CA TRP A 166 -29.81 1.14 -4.18
C TRP A 166 -29.47 2.55 -4.63
N PRO A 167 -28.64 3.28 -3.90
CA PRO A 167 -28.26 4.61 -4.29
C PRO A 167 -27.45 4.56 -5.59
N THR A 168 -28.12 4.81 -6.71
CA THR A 168 -27.49 5.01 -8.03
C THR A 168 -26.88 6.38 -8.14
N GLY A 169 -26.55 6.98 -7.06
CA GLY A 169 -26.00 8.33 -6.98
C GLY A 169 -24.65 8.33 -6.31
N ILE A 170 -23.96 9.33 -6.63
CA ILE A 170 -22.64 9.67 -6.19
C ILE A 170 -22.64 9.85 -4.66
N LEU A 171 -22.14 8.84 -3.92
CA LEU A 171 -21.79 8.98 -2.51
C LEU A 171 -20.45 9.69 -2.41
N PHE A 172 -20.27 10.53 -1.38
CA PHE A 172 -19.05 11.28 -1.14
C PHE A 172 -18.58 12.15 -2.32
N PHE A 173 -19.38 13.15 -2.70
CA PHE A 173 -19.00 14.18 -3.68
C PHE A 173 -18.59 13.66 -5.07
N GLY A 174 -19.10 12.55 -5.51
CA GLY A 174 -18.82 12.05 -6.84
C GLY A 174 -17.71 11.00 -6.93
N PHE A 175 -17.15 10.56 -5.83
CA PHE A 175 -16.05 9.60 -5.84
C PHE A 175 -16.51 8.13 -5.82
N LEU A 176 -17.76 7.85 -5.48
CA LEU A 176 -18.29 6.49 -5.38
C LEU A 176 -19.51 6.34 -6.27
N ASP A 177 -19.34 5.66 -7.39
CA ASP A 177 -20.47 5.18 -8.19
C ASP A 177 -20.77 3.72 -7.79
N LEU A 178 -21.91 3.52 -7.16
CA LEU A 178 -22.40 2.21 -6.74
C LEU A 178 -23.45 1.66 -7.72
N SER A 179 -23.47 2.16 -8.94
CA SER A 179 -24.47 1.75 -9.95
C SER A 179 -24.33 0.28 -10.33
N ASP A 180 -23.12 -0.30 -10.24
CA ASP A 180 -22.87 -1.71 -10.52
C ASP A 180 -22.47 -2.48 -9.26
N LEU A 181 -23.46 -2.80 -8.41
CA LEU A 181 -23.25 -3.62 -7.21
C LEU A 181 -22.68 -4.99 -7.52
N SER A 182 -23.02 -5.57 -8.67
CA SER A 182 -22.59 -6.92 -9.01
C SER A 182 -21.10 -6.94 -9.39
N ALA A 183 -20.62 -5.95 -10.12
CA ALA A 183 -19.20 -5.80 -10.40
C ALA A 183 -18.42 -5.62 -9.08
N LEU A 184 -18.88 -4.74 -8.19
CA LEU A 184 -18.29 -4.55 -6.87
C LEU A 184 -18.15 -5.86 -6.08
N VAL A 185 -19.18 -6.71 -6.10
CA VAL A 185 -19.15 -7.99 -5.37
C VAL A 185 -18.15 -8.96 -6.02
N TRP A 186 -18.24 -9.19 -7.32
CA TRP A 186 -17.49 -10.25 -7.98
C TRP A 186 -16.07 -9.88 -8.35
N THR A 187 -15.81 -8.64 -8.70
CA THR A 187 -14.46 -8.16 -9.08
C THR A 187 -13.78 -7.36 -7.97
N GLY A 188 -14.48 -7.09 -6.89
CA GLY A 188 -13.95 -6.34 -5.74
C GLY A 188 -13.97 -7.13 -4.43
N LEU A 189 -15.16 -7.36 -3.88
CA LEU A 189 -15.27 -7.97 -2.53
C LEU A 189 -14.86 -9.42 -2.50
N LEU A 190 -15.16 -10.23 -3.51
CA LEU A 190 -14.76 -11.64 -3.56
C LEU A 190 -13.24 -11.79 -3.55
N PRO A 191 -12.46 -11.13 -4.42
CA PRO A 191 -11.01 -11.18 -4.34
C PRO A 191 -10.45 -10.66 -3.01
N LEU A 192 -11.05 -9.62 -2.44
CA LEU A 192 -10.67 -9.13 -1.12
C LEU A 192 -10.88 -10.21 -0.03
N LEU A 193 -12.00 -10.93 -0.06
CA LEU A 193 -12.27 -12.03 0.86
C LEU A 193 -11.27 -13.17 0.70
N VAL A 194 -10.86 -13.49 -0.52
CA VAL A 194 -9.78 -14.47 -0.78
C VAL A 194 -8.48 -14.04 -0.09
N TRP A 195 -8.09 -12.78 -0.23
CA TRP A 195 -6.91 -12.22 0.44
C TRP A 195 -7.03 -12.28 1.97
N VAL A 196 -8.18 -11.92 2.52
CA VAL A 196 -8.45 -11.99 3.96
C VAL A 196 -8.38 -13.44 4.45
N ALA A 197 -8.94 -14.38 3.70
CA ALA A 197 -8.89 -15.80 4.04
C ALA A 197 -7.46 -16.37 4.00
N LEU A 198 -6.68 -16.07 2.97
CA LEU A 198 -5.28 -16.49 2.84
C LEU A 198 -4.42 -15.92 3.98
N THR A 199 -4.57 -14.62 4.25
CA THR A 199 -3.84 -13.95 5.34
C THR A 199 -4.27 -14.50 6.69
N GLY A 200 -5.57 -14.71 6.90
CA GLY A 200 -6.11 -15.31 8.11
C GLY A 200 -5.60 -16.74 8.34
N ALA A 201 -5.54 -17.55 7.29
CA ALA A 201 -4.97 -18.90 7.34
C ALA A 201 -3.48 -18.86 7.72
N ALA A 202 -2.70 -17.97 7.11
CA ALA A 202 -1.28 -17.79 7.45
C ALA A 202 -1.08 -17.39 8.91
N LEU A 203 -1.90 -16.46 9.42
CA LEU A 203 -1.87 -16.04 10.83
C LEU A 203 -2.30 -17.18 11.76
N LEU A 204 -3.29 -17.99 11.37
CA LEU A 204 -3.73 -19.14 12.14
C LEU A 204 -2.61 -20.19 12.24
N VAL A 205 -1.93 -20.48 11.14
CA VAL A 205 -0.75 -21.36 11.10
C VAL A 205 0.35 -20.79 12.00
N ALA A 206 0.66 -19.50 11.89
CA ALA A 206 1.64 -18.84 12.75
C ALA A 206 1.28 -18.99 14.24
N ARG A 207 0.01 -18.84 14.58
CA ARG A 207 -0.47 -18.97 15.95
C ARG A 207 -0.43 -20.41 16.48
N LEU A 208 -0.96 -21.36 15.72
CA LEU A 208 -1.14 -22.74 16.14
C LEU A 208 0.14 -23.56 16.05
N ALA A 209 0.89 -23.43 14.95
CA ALA A 209 2.09 -24.21 14.70
C ALA A 209 3.36 -23.58 15.28
N MET A 210 3.44 -22.24 15.28
CA MET A 210 4.63 -21.52 15.72
C MET A 210 4.47 -20.81 17.05
N GLY A 211 3.26 -20.82 17.66
CA GLY A 211 2.96 -20.16 18.92
C GLY A 211 3.15 -18.64 18.86
N ALA A 212 2.81 -18.01 17.72
CA ALA A 212 2.97 -16.58 17.53
C ALA A 212 2.12 -15.77 18.53
N ASP A 213 2.71 -14.76 19.11
CA ASP A 213 2.02 -13.80 19.95
C ASP A 213 1.38 -12.66 19.12
N ARG A 214 0.63 -11.77 19.79
CA ARG A 214 -0.03 -10.65 19.11
C ARG A 214 0.96 -9.72 18.41
N ARG A 215 2.14 -9.49 19.01
CA ARG A 215 3.17 -8.64 18.47
C ARG A 215 3.78 -9.26 17.20
N GLU A 216 4.11 -10.53 17.25
CA GLU A 216 4.67 -11.28 16.12
C GLU A 216 3.70 -11.29 14.93
N MET A 217 2.40 -11.50 15.18
CA MET A 217 1.37 -11.39 14.15
C MET A 217 1.25 -9.96 13.59
N THR A 218 1.36 -8.94 14.45
CA THR A 218 1.33 -7.53 13.99
C THR A 218 2.56 -7.21 13.13
N VAL A 219 3.75 -7.68 13.51
CA VAL A 219 4.98 -7.50 12.72
C VAL A 219 4.86 -8.19 11.36
N PHE A 220 4.31 -9.41 11.34
CA PHE A 220 4.05 -10.15 10.10
C PHE A 220 3.15 -9.34 9.15
N LEU A 221 2.01 -8.84 9.64
CA LEU A 221 1.07 -8.04 8.84
C LEU A 221 1.66 -6.71 8.39
N PHE A 222 2.32 -6.00 9.30
CA PHE A 222 2.96 -4.73 8.99
C PHE A 222 3.99 -4.87 7.87
N THR A 223 4.84 -5.89 7.97
CA THR A 223 5.82 -6.18 6.91
C THR A 223 5.12 -6.54 5.60
N GLY A 224 4.04 -7.33 5.69
CA GLY A 224 3.25 -7.71 4.52
C GLY A 224 2.63 -6.51 3.79
N VAL A 225 2.09 -5.53 4.51
CA VAL A 225 1.57 -4.29 3.91
C VAL A 225 2.68 -3.55 3.15
N TRP A 226 3.85 -3.36 3.77
CA TRP A 226 4.96 -2.66 3.13
C TRP A 226 5.48 -3.41 1.90
N VAL A 227 5.63 -4.73 1.98
CA VAL A 227 6.03 -5.55 0.82
C VAL A 227 5.02 -5.44 -0.30
N SER A 228 3.72 -5.46 0.01
CA SER A 228 2.65 -5.29 -0.99
C SER A 228 2.76 -3.93 -1.69
N ILE A 229 2.90 -2.83 -0.93
CA ILE A 229 3.03 -1.48 -1.49
C ILE A 229 4.26 -1.40 -2.41
N VAL A 230 5.44 -1.82 -1.92
CA VAL A 230 6.69 -1.73 -2.67
C VAL A 230 6.63 -2.58 -3.94
N LEU A 231 6.15 -3.83 -3.84
CA LEU A 231 6.09 -4.74 -4.97
C LEU A 231 5.11 -4.25 -6.03
N LEU A 232 3.90 -3.83 -5.65
CA LEU A 232 2.91 -3.30 -6.59
C LEU A 232 3.38 -1.97 -7.22
N THR A 233 4.05 -1.12 -6.45
CA THR A 233 4.69 0.10 -6.99
C THR A 233 5.74 -0.25 -8.04
N PHE A 234 6.56 -1.28 -7.78
CA PHE A 234 7.56 -1.75 -8.73
C PHE A 234 6.92 -2.34 -9.99
N VAL A 235 5.90 -3.20 -9.83
CA VAL A 235 5.18 -3.80 -10.95
C VAL A 235 4.59 -2.71 -11.84
N TYR A 236 3.84 -1.78 -11.28
CA TYR A 236 3.24 -0.71 -12.06
C TYR A 236 4.28 0.22 -12.70
N GLY A 237 5.25 0.68 -11.91
CA GLY A 237 6.21 1.69 -12.34
C GLY A 237 7.34 1.20 -13.24
N ALA A 238 7.68 -0.12 -13.17
CA ALA A 238 8.84 -0.67 -13.86
C ALA A 238 8.53 -1.83 -14.79
N MET A 239 7.30 -2.35 -14.81
CA MET A 239 6.92 -3.52 -15.62
C MET A 239 5.70 -3.27 -16.50
N ARG A 240 4.92 -2.20 -16.28
CA ARG A 240 3.80 -1.85 -17.15
C ARG A 240 4.26 -1.00 -18.33
N GLY A 241 3.95 -1.46 -19.52
CA GLY A 241 4.18 -0.76 -20.78
C GLY A 241 2.87 -0.31 -21.45
N PRO A 242 2.89 -0.01 -22.75
CA PRO A 242 1.72 0.37 -23.52
C PRO A 242 0.54 -0.60 -23.30
N ASP A 243 -0.67 -0.06 -23.26
CA ASP A 243 -1.92 -0.77 -22.97
C ASP A 243 -1.92 -1.49 -21.63
N LEU A 244 -1.06 -1.05 -20.69
CA LEU A 244 -0.86 -1.63 -19.36
C LEU A 244 -0.42 -3.10 -19.40
N ALA A 245 0.08 -3.57 -20.54
CA ALA A 245 0.64 -4.91 -20.66
C ALA A 245 1.88 -5.08 -19.77
N LEU A 246 2.05 -6.30 -19.24
CA LEU A 246 3.16 -6.62 -18.36
C LEU A 246 4.39 -7.06 -19.17
N TYR A 247 5.52 -6.42 -18.90
CA TYR A 247 6.81 -6.71 -19.50
C TYR A 247 7.86 -7.03 -18.44
N ALA A 248 8.95 -7.67 -18.80
CA ALA A 248 10.12 -7.69 -17.94
C ALA A 248 10.68 -6.26 -17.80
N PRO A 249 11.26 -5.87 -16.66
CA PRO A 249 11.67 -4.47 -16.42
C PRO A 249 12.66 -3.90 -17.46
N TRP A 250 13.43 -4.77 -18.11
CA TRP A 250 14.41 -4.40 -19.14
C TRP A 250 13.84 -4.42 -20.56
N ASP A 251 12.60 -4.92 -20.75
CA ASP A 251 11.95 -5.05 -22.05
C ASP A 251 10.74 -4.11 -22.20
N VAL A 252 10.49 -3.24 -21.19
CA VAL A 252 9.37 -2.30 -21.22
C VAL A 252 9.55 -1.33 -22.39
N PRO A 253 8.65 -1.33 -23.39
CA PRO A 253 8.71 -0.38 -24.50
C PRO A 253 8.54 1.06 -24.01
N ALA A 254 9.15 1.99 -24.73
CA ALA A 254 8.90 3.40 -24.47
C ALA A 254 7.40 3.70 -24.59
N PRO A 255 6.85 4.60 -23.74
CA PRO A 255 5.47 5.04 -23.85
C PRO A 255 5.15 5.47 -25.28
N ILE A 256 4.04 5.02 -25.82
CA ILE A 256 3.58 5.44 -27.13
C ILE A 256 3.10 6.90 -26.98
N PRO A 257 3.80 7.88 -27.56
CA PRO A 257 3.30 9.24 -27.53
C PRO A 257 1.96 9.27 -28.26
N ALA A 258 1.01 10.01 -27.71
CA ALA A 258 -0.26 10.20 -28.36
C ALA A 258 -0.05 10.80 -29.75
N VAL A 259 -0.16 9.97 -30.78
CA VAL A 259 -0.04 10.39 -32.17
C VAL A 259 -1.32 11.14 -32.52
N PHE A 260 -1.20 12.46 -32.65
CA PHE A 260 -2.27 13.23 -33.27
C PHE A 260 -2.43 12.73 -34.69
N GLY A 261 -3.60 12.23 -35.02
CA GLY A 261 -3.98 12.02 -36.37
C GLY A 261 -3.72 13.32 -37.16
N ALA A 262 -2.77 13.29 -38.06
CA ALA A 262 -2.71 14.26 -39.12
C ALA A 262 -4.01 14.10 -39.92
N GLY A 263 -4.98 14.96 -39.61
CA GLY A 263 -6.17 15.13 -40.39
C GLY A 263 -6.03 16.36 -41.27
#